data_4ade11dd877f846a22dcce85bf527bec
#
_entry.id   4ade11dd877f846a22dcce85bf527bec
#
_cell.length_a   1.000
_cell.length_b   1.000
_cell.length_c   1.000
_cell.angle_alpha   90.00
_cell.angle_beta   90.00
_cell.angle_gamma   90.00
#
_symmetry.space_group_name_H-M   'P 1'
#
loop_
_entity.id
_entity.type
_entity.pdbx_description
1 polymer ?
#
loop_
_entity_poly.entity_id
_entity_poly.type
_entity_poly.pdbx_seq_one_letter_code
_entity_poly.pdbx_strand_id
1 'polypeptide(L)'
;VKNPEQFRGKDLVVLGGGDSALDWAWRCSRSCRSLTLIHRSNEFRAAPASVAKMRAMCDDHQMQLLIGNVTGIKTEGDQVKAITVIGADTVTRVVEFEHLLAFYGLSPKLGPIANWGLGIDKNQIQVDTERFETSVPGIYAVGDINTYPGKKKLILCGFHEAALAAFAIKARMNPGRQGASAIHHHQPDHAPASGRVSRQVELSAI
;
A
#
# COMPACT_ATOMS: atom_id res chain seq x y z
N VAL A 1 2.96 0.78 16.21
CA VAL A 1 2.52 -0.39 17.00
C VAL A 1 3.08 -1.64 16.38
N LYS A 2 3.71 -2.53 17.19
CA LYS A 2 4.35 -3.77 16.67
C LYS A 2 3.68 -5.05 17.20
N ASN A 3 3.09 -5.00 18.37
CA ASN A 3 2.50 -6.17 19.01
C ASN A 3 1.03 -5.94 19.38
N PRO A 4 0.06 -6.68 18.82
CA PRO A 4 -1.35 -6.58 19.19
C PRO A 4 -1.66 -7.06 20.61
N GLU A 5 -0.86 -7.93 21.19
CA GLU A 5 -1.05 -8.48 22.52
C GLU A 5 -1.03 -7.42 23.65
N GLN A 6 -0.40 -6.26 23.41
CA GLN A 6 -0.42 -5.15 24.38
C GLN A 6 -1.83 -4.59 24.65
N PHE A 7 -2.80 -4.90 23.80
CA PHE A 7 -4.20 -4.48 23.93
C PHE A 7 -5.11 -5.57 24.53
N ARG A 8 -4.52 -6.68 24.97
CA ARG A 8 -5.28 -7.80 25.56
C ARG A 8 -6.10 -7.32 26.76
N GLY A 9 -7.42 -7.59 26.74
CA GLY A 9 -8.36 -7.22 27.78
C GLY A 9 -8.61 -5.71 27.92
N LYS A 10 -8.22 -4.90 26.92
CA LYS A 10 -8.34 -3.45 26.90
C LYS A 10 -9.49 -2.97 26.01
N ASP A 11 -10.01 -1.79 26.29
CA ASP A 11 -10.95 -1.10 25.41
C ASP A 11 -10.15 -0.33 24.35
N LEU A 12 -10.35 -0.71 23.09
CA LEU A 12 -9.59 -0.23 21.97
C LEU A 12 -10.48 0.54 20.97
N VAL A 13 -10.05 1.74 20.62
CA VAL A 13 -10.61 2.49 19.50
C VAL A 13 -9.62 2.49 18.34
N VAL A 14 -10.09 2.19 17.13
CA VAL A 14 -9.32 2.27 15.89
C VAL A 14 -9.96 3.32 14.98
N LEU A 15 -9.17 4.30 14.54
CA LEU A 15 -9.63 5.36 13.63
C LEU A 15 -9.05 5.12 12.23
N GLY A 16 -9.93 5.05 11.22
CA GLY A 16 -9.51 4.93 9.82
C GLY A 16 -10.39 3.98 9.02
N GLY A 17 -10.18 3.95 7.70
CA GLY A 17 -10.94 3.13 6.75
C GLY A 17 -10.08 2.55 5.63
N GLY A 18 -8.75 2.50 5.81
CA GLY A 18 -7.81 1.85 4.92
C GLY A 18 -7.39 0.47 5.44
N ASP A 19 -6.59 -0.27 4.65
CA ASP A 19 -6.14 -1.61 4.99
C ASP A 19 -5.47 -1.69 6.37
N SER A 20 -4.63 -0.73 6.73
CA SER A 20 -3.98 -0.71 8.04
C SER A 20 -4.96 -0.66 9.21
N ALA A 21 -6.04 0.14 9.10
CA ALA A 21 -7.05 0.24 10.14
C ALA A 21 -7.80 -1.10 10.30
N LEU A 22 -8.22 -1.70 9.18
CA LEU A 22 -8.97 -2.94 9.19
C LEU A 22 -8.13 -4.13 9.64
N ASP A 23 -6.87 -4.20 9.22
CA ASP A 23 -5.93 -5.24 9.66
C ASP A 23 -5.68 -5.20 11.18
N TRP A 24 -5.47 -3.99 11.73
CA TRP A 24 -5.28 -3.84 13.16
C TRP A 24 -6.56 -4.13 13.94
N ALA A 25 -7.72 -3.68 13.45
CA ALA A 25 -9.00 -4.01 14.04
C ALA A 25 -9.19 -5.55 14.10
N TRP A 26 -8.94 -6.23 12.99
CA TRP A 26 -9.01 -7.70 12.95
C TRP A 26 -8.03 -8.40 13.90
N ARG A 27 -6.77 -7.96 13.93
CA ARG A 27 -5.75 -8.58 14.80
C ARG A 27 -6.07 -8.41 16.28
N CYS A 28 -6.67 -7.29 16.67
CA CYS A 28 -6.95 -6.98 18.07
C CYS A 28 -8.30 -7.51 18.56
N SER A 29 -9.29 -7.69 17.67
CA SER A 29 -10.67 -8.05 18.07
C SER A 29 -10.77 -9.32 18.92
N ARG A 30 -9.85 -10.27 18.73
CA ARG A 30 -9.85 -11.54 19.46
C ARG A 30 -9.25 -11.46 20.87
N SER A 31 -8.55 -10.39 21.18
CA SER A 31 -7.82 -10.26 22.42
C SER A 31 -8.22 -9.07 23.28
N CYS A 32 -8.71 -7.98 22.70
CA CYS A 32 -9.20 -6.84 23.44
C CYS A 32 -10.56 -7.12 24.11
N ARG A 33 -10.91 -6.34 25.13
CA ARG A 33 -12.20 -6.42 25.81
C ARG A 33 -13.32 -5.88 24.94
N SER A 34 -13.09 -4.72 24.33
CA SER A 34 -13.97 -4.13 23.33
C SER A 34 -13.17 -3.48 22.22
N LEU A 35 -13.74 -3.45 21.01
CA LEU A 35 -13.15 -2.78 19.88
C LEU A 35 -14.19 -1.95 19.15
N THR A 36 -13.91 -0.66 18.97
CA THR A 36 -14.72 0.25 18.16
C THR A 36 -13.87 0.77 16.99
N LEU A 37 -14.28 0.45 15.76
CA LEU A 37 -13.73 1.05 14.55
C LEU A 37 -14.54 2.31 14.21
N ILE A 38 -13.87 3.44 14.04
CA ILE A 38 -14.52 4.70 13.67
C ILE A 38 -14.00 5.16 12.31
N HIS A 39 -14.94 5.40 11.39
CA HIS A 39 -14.62 5.93 10.07
C HIS A 39 -15.61 7.03 9.67
N ARG A 40 -15.12 8.01 8.91
CA ARG A 40 -15.91 9.20 8.53
C ARG A 40 -17.08 8.93 7.58
N SER A 41 -17.02 7.85 6.82
CA SER A 41 -18.03 7.48 5.82
C SER A 41 -18.19 5.96 5.73
N ASN A 42 -19.24 5.51 5.07
CA ASN A 42 -19.46 4.09 4.81
C ASN A 42 -18.64 3.54 3.62
N GLU A 43 -17.84 4.42 2.98
CA GLU A 43 -16.94 4.07 1.90
C GLU A 43 -15.52 3.84 2.42
N PHE A 44 -15.01 2.63 2.27
CA PHE A 44 -13.69 2.22 2.73
C PHE A 44 -12.69 2.20 1.58
N ARG A 45 -11.45 2.59 1.86
CA ARG A 45 -10.33 2.49 0.91
C ARG A 45 -9.61 1.14 0.95
N ALA A 46 -9.90 0.35 1.97
CA ALA A 46 -9.35 -0.99 2.13
C ALA A 46 -9.81 -1.93 1.02
N ALA A 47 -9.09 -3.03 0.84
CA ALA A 47 -9.45 -4.08 -0.10
C ALA A 47 -10.88 -4.61 0.18
N PRO A 48 -11.69 -4.90 -0.85
CA PRO A 48 -13.07 -5.37 -0.66
C PRO A 48 -13.19 -6.57 0.27
N ALA A 49 -12.23 -7.50 0.22
CA ALA A 49 -12.20 -8.67 1.11
C ALA A 49 -12.00 -8.27 2.59
N SER A 50 -11.15 -7.27 2.87
CA SER A 50 -10.96 -6.73 4.23
C SER A 50 -12.22 -6.06 4.75
N VAL A 51 -12.93 -5.31 3.88
CA VAL A 51 -14.20 -4.67 4.23
C VAL A 51 -15.28 -5.70 4.52
N ALA A 52 -15.42 -6.74 3.68
CA ALA A 52 -16.37 -7.82 3.90
C ALA A 52 -16.12 -8.54 5.24
N LYS A 53 -14.86 -8.83 5.55
CA LYS A 53 -14.45 -9.43 6.81
C LYS A 53 -14.78 -8.54 8.02
N MET A 54 -14.50 -7.24 7.93
CA MET A 54 -14.83 -6.27 8.97
C MET A 54 -16.34 -6.24 9.23
N ARG A 55 -17.18 -6.23 8.18
CA ARG A 55 -18.65 -6.25 8.34
C ARG A 55 -19.13 -7.52 9.02
N ALA A 56 -18.64 -8.70 8.60
CA ALA A 56 -18.96 -9.96 9.25
C ALA A 56 -18.61 -9.94 10.75
N MET A 57 -17.46 -9.34 11.13
CA MET A 57 -17.09 -9.20 12.53
C MET A 57 -18.03 -8.26 13.32
N CYS A 58 -18.59 -7.25 12.67
CA CYS A 58 -19.60 -6.40 13.29
C CYS A 58 -20.92 -7.17 13.49
N ASP A 59 -21.33 -7.97 12.50
CA ASP A 59 -22.53 -8.81 12.57
C ASP A 59 -22.41 -9.87 13.69
N ASP A 60 -21.22 -10.43 13.87
CA ASP A 60 -20.87 -11.38 14.93
C ASP A 60 -20.59 -10.72 16.31
N HIS A 61 -20.80 -9.42 16.44
CA HIS A 61 -20.57 -8.65 17.67
C HIS A 61 -19.14 -8.70 18.22
N GLN A 62 -18.16 -9.01 17.37
CA GLN A 62 -16.74 -9.03 17.73
C GLN A 62 -16.13 -7.62 17.74
N MET A 63 -16.77 -6.66 17.11
CA MET A 63 -16.42 -5.24 17.10
C MET A 63 -17.63 -4.37 16.79
N GLN A 64 -17.51 -3.08 17.07
CA GLN A 64 -18.49 -2.07 16.69
C GLN A 64 -17.93 -1.19 15.56
N LEU A 65 -18.77 -0.85 14.59
CA LEU A 65 -18.47 0.17 13.58
C LEU A 65 -19.29 1.42 13.90
N LEU A 66 -18.62 2.56 14.07
CA LEU A 66 -19.21 3.87 14.20
C LEU A 66 -18.84 4.75 13.00
N ILE A 67 -19.83 5.10 12.20
CA ILE A 67 -19.65 6.05 11.10
C ILE A 67 -19.82 7.47 11.64
N GLY A 68 -18.75 8.26 11.59
CA GLY A 68 -18.78 9.65 12.09
C GLY A 68 -17.41 10.32 12.07
N ASN A 69 -17.43 11.61 12.33
CA ASN A 69 -16.24 12.45 12.39
C ASN A 69 -15.84 12.71 13.85
N VAL A 70 -14.56 12.54 14.14
CA VAL A 70 -13.99 12.95 15.43
C VAL A 70 -13.93 14.47 15.47
N THR A 71 -14.57 15.07 16.45
CA THR A 71 -14.67 16.53 16.59
C THR A 71 -14.00 17.06 17.85
N GLY A 72 -13.63 16.19 18.78
CA GLY A 72 -12.97 16.58 20.02
C GLY A 72 -12.30 15.42 20.73
N ILE A 73 -11.45 15.77 21.67
CA ILE A 73 -10.80 14.84 22.60
C ILE A 73 -11.10 15.25 24.04
N LYS A 74 -11.16 14.26 24.93
CA LYS A 74 -11.21 14.49 26.38
C LYS A 74 -9.96 13.90 27.01
N THR A 75 -9.28 14.69 27.80
CA THR A 75 -8.04 14.30 28.48
C THR A 75 -8.26 14.23 30.00
N GLU A 76 -7.48 13.34 30.62
CA GLU A 76 -7.31 13.27 32.06
C GLU A 76 -5.80 13.33 32.33
N GLY A 77 -5.32 14.46 32.85
CA GLY A 77 -3.90 14.78 32.86
C GLY A 77 -3.34 14.81 31.43
N ASP A 78 -2.24 14.10 31.19
CA ASP A 78 -1.58 14.00 29.88
C ASP A 78 -2.13 12.88 28.99
N GLN A 79 -3.16 12.16 29.43
CA GLN A 79 -3.72 11.04 28.68
C GLN A 79 -5.06 11.40 28.04
N VAL A 80 -5.22 11.03 26.76
CA VAL A 80 -6.53 11.08 26.11
C VAL A 80 -7.34 9.87 26.58
N LYS A 81 -8.52 10.11 27.15
CA LYS A 81 -9.43 9.09 27.70
C LYS A 81 -10.67 8.86 26.89
N ALA A 82 -11.12 9.87 26.15
CA ALA A 82 -12.26 9.72 25.26
C ALA A 82 -12.15 10.65 24.05
N ILE A 83 -12.90 10.33 23.03
CA ILE A 83 -13.11 11.18 21.86
C ILE A 83 -14.59 11.51 21.70
N THR A 84 -14.85 12.66 21.13
CA THR A 84 -16.21 13.08 20.74
C THR A 84 -16.37 12.82 19.26
N VAL A 85 -17.44 12.12 18.88
CA VAL A 85 -17.73 11.74 17.49
C VAL A 85 -19.12 12.24 17.12
N ILE A 86 -19.23 12.96 16.01
CA ILE A 86 -20.53 13.31 15.42
C ILE A 86 -20.82 12.28 14.32
N GLY A 87 -21.90 11.51 14.51
CA GLY A 87 -22.36 10.53 13.55
C GLY A 87 -23.01 11.15 12.31
N ALA A 88 -23.29 10.33 11.30
CA ALA A 88 -24.06 10.74 10.12
C ALA A 88 -25.51 11.14 10.48
N ASP A 89 -26.01 10.67 11.61
CA ASP A 89 -27.28 11.01 12.21
C ASP A 89 -27.26 12.34 13.01
N THR A 90 -26.17 13.09 12.92
CA THR A 90 -25.89 14.34 13.66
C THR A 90 -25.84 14.19 15.19
N VAL A 91 -25.94 12.95 15.69
CA VAL A 91 -25.85 12.69 17.13
C VAL A 91 -24.39 12.70 17.58
N THR A 92 -24.13 13.47 18.62
CA THR A 92 -22.82 13.51 19.26
C THR A 92 -22.69 12.39 20.29
N ARG A 93 -21.64 11.59 20.14
CA ARG A 93 -21.30 10.48 21.04
C ARG A 93 -19.93 10.70 21.67
N VAL A 94 -19.82 10.36 22.93
CA VAL A 94 -18.52 10.28 23.61
C VAL A 94 -18.12 8.82 23.66
N VAL A 95 -16.96 8.49 23.11
CA VAL A 95 -16.41 7.13 23.08
C VAL A 95 -15.19 7.10 23.99
N GLU A 96 -15.31 6.40 25.10
CA GLU A 96 -14.23 6.16 26.06
C GLU A 96 -13.36 4.98 25.61
N PHE A 97 -12.09 4.99 25.99
CA PHE A 97 -11.14 3.93 25.65
C PHE A 97 -9.92 3.94 26.58
N GLU A 98 -9.22 2.83 26.62
CA GLU A 98 -7.89 2.74 27.23
C GLU A 98 -6.78 2.96 26.19
N HIS A 99 -7.03 2.58 24.92
CA HIS A 99 -6.07 2.77 23.82
C HIS A 99 -6.74 3.26 22.55
N LEU A 100 -6.02 4.12 21.81
CA LEU A 100 -6.45 4.67 20.54
C LEU A 100 -5.38 4.39 19.47
N LEU A 101 -5.79 3.82 18.36
CA LEU A 101 -4.96 3.65 17.16
C LEU A 101 -5.50 4.49 16.01
N ALA A 102 -4.74 5.48 15.56
CA ALA A 102 -5.13 6.36 14.46
C ALA A 102 -4.40 5.98 13.16
N PHE A 103 -5.18 5.61 12.13
CA PHE A 103 -4.70 5.23 10.81
C PHE A 103 -5.29 6.14 9.73
N TYR A 104 -4.94 7.41 9.76
CA TYR A 104 -5.44 8.42 8.80
C TYR A 104 -4.71 8.39 7.44
N GLY A 105 -3.74 7.49 7.28
CA GLY A 105 -2.90 7.40 6.11
C GLY A 105 -1.74 8.39 6.14
N LEU A 106 -1.00 8.42 5.02
CA LEU A 106 0.14 9.31 4.83
C LEU A 106 -0.28 10.49 3.95
N SER A 107 0.09 11.69 4.38
CA SER A 107 0.01 12.90 3.56
C SER A 107 1.43 13.33 3.22
N PRO A 108 1.84 13.27 1.94
CA PRO A 108 3.17 13.69 1.54
C PRO A 108 3.41 15.16 1.87
N LYS A 109 4.55 15.47 2.49
CA LYS A 109 5.04 16.82 2.68
C LYS A 109 6.31 16.97 1.86
N LEU A 110 6.22 17.64 0.72
CA LEU A 110 7.34 17.77 -0.21
C LEU A 110 8.47 18.66 0.34
N GLY A 111 8.18 19.53 1.31
CA GLY A 111 9.18 20.44 1.86
C GLY A 111 9.87 21.26 0.75
N PRO A 112 11.21 21.41 0.78
CA PRO A 112 11.95 22.17 -0.24
C PRO A 112 11.77 21.67 -1.67
N ILE A 113 11.44 20.39 -1.87
CA ILE A 113 11.24 19.78 -3.19
C ILE A 113 10.10 20.48 -3.95
N ALA A 114 9.10 21.02 -3.24
CA ALA A 114 8.00 21.77 -3.84
C ALA A 114 8.47 22.99 -4.66
N ASN A 115 9.66 23.50 -4.38
CA ASN A 115 10.24 24.69 -5.02
C ASN A 115 11.25 24.37 -6.13
N TRP A 116 11.41 23.10 -6.51
CA TRP A 116 12.38 22.69 -7.54
C TRP A 116 11.86 22.83 -8.98
N GLY A 117 10.67 23.42 -9.16
CA GLY A 117 10.07 23.59 -10.49
C GLY A 117 9.49 22.31 -11.08
N LEU A 118 9.28 21.28 -10.28
CA LEU A 118 8.70 19.99 -10.69
C LEU A 118 7.20 20.13 -10.95
N GLY A 119 6.67 19.38 -11.90
CA GLY A 119 5.23 19.18 -12.03
C GLY A 119 4.68 18.46 -10.80
N ILE A 120 3.76 19.12 -10.07
CA ILE A 120 3.18 18.57 -8.83
C ILE A 120 1.67 18.48 -8.99
N ASP A 121 1.11 17.33 -8.67
CA ASP A 121 -0.33 17.10 -8.51
C ASP A 121 -0.62 16.48 -7.14
N LYS A 122 -1.50 17.11 -6.35
CA LYS A 122 -1.93 16.65 -5.02
C LYS A 122 -0.78 16.23 -4.11
N ASN A 123 0.28 17.06 -4.03
CA ASN A 123 1.51 16.79 -3.30
C ASN A 123 2.29 15.55 -3.77
N GLN A 124 2.15 15.16 -5.02
CA GLN A 124 2.91 14.10 -5.67
C GLN A 124 3.60 14.63 -6.91
N ILE A 125 4.75 14.08 -7.24
CA ILE A 125 5.58 14.52 -8.37
C ILE A 125 5.11 13.80 -9.63
N GLN A 126 4.74 14.56 -10.66
CA GLN A 126 4.38 14.02 -11.97
C GLN A 126 5.64 13.47 -12.68
N VAL A 127 5.51 12.29 -13.26
CA VAL A 127 6.58 11.63 -14.02
C VAL A 127 6.01 11.02 -15.31
N ASP A 128 6.87 10.85 -16.33
CA ASP A 128 6.53 9.98 -17.44
C ASP A 128 6.61 8.50 -17.01
N THR A 129 5.85 7.64 -17.65
CA THR A 129 5.73 6.23 -17.26
C THR A 129 6.77 5.32 -17.89
N GLU A 130 7.57 5.83 -18.83
CA GLU A 130 8.62 5.06 -19.52
C GLU A 130 9.94 5.11 -18.73
N ARG A 131 10.27 6.29 -18.20
CA ARG A 131 11.58 6.58 -17.60
C ARG A 131 11.51 6.98 -16.15
N PHE A 132 10.32 7.36 -15.68
CA PHE A 132 10.10 7.96 -14.35
C PHE A 132 10.87 9.26 -14.14
N GLU A 133 11.17 9.98 -15.24
CA GLU A 133 11.76 11.30 -15.22
C GLU A 133 10.66 12.34 -14.94
N THR A 134 11.00 13.37 -14.18
CA THR A 134 10.08 14.47 -13.85
C THR A 134 10.03 15.49 -15.00
N SER A 135 9.23 16.56 -14.84
CA SER A 135 9.23 17.68 -15.76
C SER A 135 10.59 18.40 -15.88
N VAL A 136 11.49 18.21 -14.91
CA VAL A 136 12.85 18.75 -14.94
C VAL A 136 13.83 17.64 -15.33
N PRO A 137 14.53 17.79 -16.49
CA PRO A 137 15.45 16.77 -16.98
C PRO A 137 16.56 16.42 -15.99
N GLY A 138 16.79 15.10 -15.78
CA GLY A 138 17.81 14.59 -14.86
C GLY A 138 17.31 14.37 -13.44
N ILE A 139 16.06 14.73 -13.14
CA ILE A 139 15.41 14.41 -11.86
C ILE A 139 14.39 13.29 -12.09
N TYR A 140 14.49 12.24 -11.30
CA TYR A 140 13.64 11.06 -11.36
C TYR A 140 12.90 10.90 -10.03
N ALA A 141 11.64 10.46 -10.08
CA ALA A 141 10.86 10.22 -8.87
C ALA A 141 10.18 8.85 -8.95
N VAL A 142 10.39 8.02 -7.94
CA VAL A 142 9.89 6.64 -7.86
C VAL A 142 9.22 6.37 -6.51
N GLY A 143 8.34 5.37 -6.44
CA GLY A 143 7.61 5.01 -5.23
C GLY A 143 6.42 5.92 -4.95
N ASP A 144 6.02 6.03 -3.69
CA ASP A 144 4.77 6.70 -3.27
C ASP A 144 4.75 8.21 -3.50
N ILE A 145 5.91 8.81 -3.75
CA ILE A 145 6.05 10.24 -3.96
C ILE A 145 5.63 10.68 -5.36
N ASN A 146 5.69 9.78 -6.36
CA ASN A 146 5.32 10.10 -7.73
C ASN A 146 3.85 9.86 -8.03
N THR A 147 3.38 10.42 -9.14
CA THR A 147 2.04 10.20 -9.69
C THR A 147 2.06 10.14 -11.21
N TYR A 148 1.22 9.25 -11.74
CA TYR A 148 0.95 9.06 -13.17
C TYR A 148 -0.39 8.32 -13.34
N PRO A 149 -1.01 8.30 -14.52
CA PRO A 149 -2.27 7.58 -14.76
C PRO A 149 -2.13 6.10 -14.42
N GLY A 150 -3.03 5.58 -13.58
CA GLY A 150 -3.03 4.18 -13.15
C GLY A 150 -2.07 3.85 -11.99
N LYS A 151 -1.40 4.84 -11.38
CA LYS A 151 -0.50 4.65 -10.24
C LYS A 151 -1.14 3.83 -9.11
N LYS A 152 -0.42 2.80 -8.68
CA LYS A 152 -0.71 2.04 -7.46
C LYS A 152 0.41 2.25 -6.44
N LYS A 153 0.05 2.58 -5.19
CA LYS A 153 1.00 2.76 -4.09
C LYS A 153 1.34 1.41 -3.46
N LEU A 154 2.18 0.65 -4.15
CA LEU A 154 2.65 -0.67 -3.73
C LEU A 154 4.18 -0.69 -3.75
N ILE A 155 4.79 -1.39 -2.80
CA ILE A 155 6.24 -1.59 -2.74
C ILE A 155 6.74 -2.19 -4.07
N LEU A 156 6.02 -3.17 -4.62
CA LEU A 156 6.35 -3.80 -5.91
C LEU A 156 6.41 -2.78 -7.07
N CYS A 157 5.44 -1.86 -7.13
CA CYS A 157 5.44 -0.80 -8.15
C CYS A 157 6.66 0.11 -7.99
N GLY A 158 7.00 0.48 -6.76
CA GLY A 158 8.18 1.30 -6.48
C GLY A 158 9.50 0.65 -6.93
N PHE A 159 9.66 -0.66 -6.75
CA PHE A 159 10.82 -1.40 -7.26
C PHE A 159 10.86 -1.44 -8.78
N HIS A 160 9.74 -1.68 -9.44
CA HIS A 160 9.63 -1.64 -10.89
C HIS A 160 10.01 -0.26 -11.45
N GLU A 161 9.45 0.80 -10.88
CA GLU A 161 9.72 2.18 -11.24
C GLU A 161 11.21 2.52 -11.07
N ALA A 162 11.82 2.09 -9.95
CA ALA A 162 13.24 2.28 -9.70
C ALA A 162 14.13 1.59 -10.74
N ALA A 163 13.76 0.39 -11.17
CA ALA A 163 14.47 -0.33 -12.22
C ALA A 163 14.43 0.44 -13.55
N LEU A 164 13.26 0.90 -13.99
CA LEU A 164 13.11 1.66 -15.24
C LEU A 164 13.86 3.00 -15.17
N ALA A 165 13.77 3.72 -14.04
CA ALA A 165 14.53 4.95 -13.82
C ALA A 165 16.04 4.69 -13.91
N ALA A 166 16.54 3.60 -13.33
CA ALA A 166 17.96 3.26 -13.38
C ALA A 166 18.45 3.00 -14.82
N PHE A 167 17.66 2.31 -15.66
CA PHE A 167 17.98 2.14 -17.07
C PHE A 167 17.96 3.47 -17.83
N ALA A 168 17.00 4.35 -17.56
CA ALA A 168 16.92 5.66 -18.18
C ALA A 168 18.11 6.55 -17.78
N ILE A 169 18.51 6.55 -16.53
CA ILE A 169 19.70 7.25 -16.02
C ILE A 169 20.96 6.74 -16.71
N LYS A 170 21.14 5.41 -16.81
CA LYS A 170 22.28 4.80 -17.49
C LYS A 170 22.36 5.20 -18.96
N ALA A 171 21.23 5.18 -19.68
CA ALA A 171 21.16 5.60 -21.07
C ALA A 171 21.54 7.09 -21.24
N ARG A 172 21.07 7.95 -20.33
CA ARG A 172 21.42 9.37 -20.31
C ARG A 172 22.90 9.63 -20.05
N MET A 173 23.51 8.85 -19.14
CA MET A 173 24.93 9.01 -18.79
C MET A 173 25.87 8.49 -19.89
N ASN A 174 25.40 7.59 -20.76
CA ASN A 174 26.21 6.95 -21.81
C ASN A 174 25.51 7.09 -23.18
N PRO A 175 25.33 8.32 -23.70
CA PRO A 175 24.73 8.52 -25.01
C PRO A 175 25.65 7.89 -26.08
N GLY A 176 25.16 6.91 -26.84
CA GLY A 176 25.92 6.23 -27.88
C GLY A 176 26.36 4.79 -27.56
N ARG A 177 26.26 4.33 -26.33
CA ARG A 177 26.23 2.91 -26.02
C ARG A 177 24.78 2.45 -26.03
N GLN A 178 24.32 1.83 -27.11
CA GLN A 178 23.07 1.06 -27.08
C GLN A 178 23.21 0.09 -25.91
N GLY A 179 22.40 0.30 -24.89
CA GLY A 179 22.33 -0.64 -23.77
C GLY A 179 21.97 -1.99 -24.34
N ALA A 180 22.90 -2.92 -24.31
CA ALA A 180 22.58 -4.33 -24.51
C ALA A 180 21.53 -4.64 -23.45
N SER A 181 20.28 -4.79 -23.86
CA SER A 181 19.23 -5.48 -23.12
C SER A 181 19.64 -6.95 -23.09
N ALA A 182 20.70 -7.22 -22.34
CA ALA A 182 21.17 -8.58 -22.13
C ALA A 182 20.38 -9.16 -20.97
N ILE A 183 19.13 -9.52 -21.24
CA ILE A 183 18.63 -10.75 -20.65
C ILE A 183 19.42 -11.84 -21.35
N HIS A 184 20.57 -12.17 -20.81
CA HIS A 184 21.25 -13.41 -21.17
C HIS A 184 20.33 -14.55 -20.71
N HIS A 185 19.51 -15.04 -21.62
CA HIS A 185 19.10 -16.42 -21.58
C HIS A 185 20.41 -17.20 -21.68
N HIS A 186 20.86 -17.72 -20.56
CA HIS A 186 21.89 -18.76 -20.54
C HIS A 186 21.25 -19.98 -21.21
N GLN A 187 21.39 -20.05 -22.53
CA GLN A 187 21.12 -21.26 -23.28
C GLN A 187 22.28 -22.18 -22.96
N PRO A 188 22.08 -23.31 -22.31
CA PRO A 188 23.16 -24.25 -22.11
C PRO A 188 23.61 -24.72 -23.52
N ASP A 189 24.89 -24.56 -23.79
CA ASP A 189 25.55 -25.10 -25.00
C ASP A 189 25.30 -26.60 -25.06
N HIS A 190 24.32 -27.00 -25.85
CA HIS A 190 24.23 -28.38 -26.28
C HIS A 190 25.30 -28.61 -27.35
N ALA A 191 26.41 -29.16 -26.92
CA ALA A 191 27.42 -29.73 -27.83
C ALA A 191 26.73 -30.71 -28.79
N PRO A 192 27.07 -30.70 -30.10
CA PRO A 192 26.50 -31.65 -31.02
C PRO A 192 27.08 -33.04 -30.72
N ALA A 193 26.23 -33.97 -30.31
CA ALA A 193 26.57 -35.36 -30.24
C ALA A 193 26.78 -35.92 -31.67
N SER A 194 28.04 -36.08 -32.05
CA SER A 194 28.44 -36.88 -33.20
C SER A 194 28.20 -38.35 -32.90
N GLY A 195 27.44 -39.03 -33.75
CA GLY A 195 27.37 -40.49 -33.66
C GLY A 195 26.21 -41.08 -34.45
N ARG A 196 26.54 -41.45 -35.70
CA ARG A 196 25.78 -42.31 -36.57
C ARG A 196 25.09 -43.47 -35.83
N VAL A 197 23.88 -43.86 -36.24
CA VAL A 197 23.60 -45.18 -36.88
C VAL A 197 22.18 -45.19 -37.45
N SER A 198 22.11 -45.45 -38.74
CA SER A 198 20.93 -45.79 -39.51
C SER A 198 20.33 -47.13 -39.05
N ARG A 199 19.03 -47.20 -38.85
CA ARG A 199 18.24 -48.42 -39.09
C ARG A 199 16.85 -48.04 -39.54
N GLN A 200 16.60 -48.29 -40.81
CA GLN A 200 15.27 -48.48 -41.36
C GLN A 200 14.56 -49.61 -40.63
N VAL A 201 13.35 -49.42 -40.25
CA VAL A 201 12.41 -50.50 -39.99
C VAL A 201 11.13 -50.18 -40.75
N GLU A 202 10.92 -51.01 -41.79
CA GLU A 202 9.66 -51.12 -42.52
C GLU A 202 8.55 -51.54 -41.58
N LEU A 203 7.43 -50.84 -41.66
CA LEU A 203 6.15 -51.27 -41.09
C LEU A 203 5.28 -51.80 -42.23
N SER A 204 5.23 -53.11 -42.34
CA SER A 204 4.15 -53.81 -43.05
C SER A 204 2.89 -53.88 -42.19
N ALA A 205 1.80 -53.72 -42.87
CA ALA A 205 0.45 -53.74 -42.35
C ALA A 205 0.08 -55.07 -41.63
N ILE A 206 -0.74 -54.97 -40.62
CA ILE A 206 -2.05 -55.64 -40.49
C ILE A 206 -2.94 -54.77 -39.53
#